data_737ae6b5318d2db545293ac5a63969c2
#
_entry.id   737ae6b5318d2db545293ac5a63969c2
#
_cell.length_a   1.000
_cell.length_b   1.000
_cell.length_c   1.000
_cell.angle_alpha   90.00
_cell.angle_beta   90.00
_cell.angle_gamma   90.00
#
_symmetry.space_group_name_H-M   'P 1'
#
loop_
_entity.id
_entity.type
_entity.pdbx_description
1 polymer ?
#
loop_
_entity_poly.entity_id
_entity_poly.type
_entity_poly.pdbx_seq_one_letter_code
_entity_poly.pdbx_strand_id
1 'polypeptide(L)'
;MTDRNDSQFWNRVADRYAARPIKDVAAYDAMLADAASRLTASDRVLEIGCGTGGAAIRLGPCVTHWTATDASSEMIRIARSKAAPDNVTFTVADAAPTGEGAPYDSVCAFLILHLVPDMRATLAAIHRQLKPGGLLISKTYCVRDMNILMRRGVIPALQAFGVIPRFAVLSAADLRRAITEAGFVIETARTFGTNRHAHYIVARKSAQ
;
A
#
# COMPACT_ATOMS: atom_id res chain seq x y z
N MET A 1 7.69 -13.35 -7.11
CA MET A 1 7.61 -14.28 -5.98
C MET A 1 8.06 -13.49 -4.77
N THR A 2 7.12 -13.14 -3.87
CA THR A 2 7.46 -12.54 -2.57
C THR A 2 8.36 -13.52 -1.85
N ASP A 3 9.45 -13.03 -1.27
CA ASP A 3 10.34 -13.90 -0.52
C ASP A 3 9.51 -14.52 0.62
N ARG A 4 9.44 -15.85 0.72
CA ARG A 4 8.67 -16.57 1.78
C ARG A 4 8.99 -16.03 3.18
N ASN A 5 10.11 -15.37 3.32
CA ASN A 5 10.59 -14.78 4.58
C ASN A 5 9.77 -13.53 5.00
N ASP A 6 9.23 -12.75 4.05
CA ASP A 6 8.49 -11.52 4.37
C ASP A 6 7.05 -11.81 4.79
N SER A 7 6.35 -12.74 4.11
CA SER A 7 5.01 -13.15 4.54
C SER A 7 5.02 -13.85 5.90
N GLN A 8 6.07 -14.64 6.21
CA GLN A 8 6.26 -15.27 7.51
C GLN A 8 6.48 -14.24 8.64
N PHE A 9 7.22 -13.15 8.37
CA PHE A 9 7.35 -12.07 9.33
C PHE A 9 5.98 -11.48 9.69
N TRP A 10 5.18 -11.14 8.67
CA TRP A 10 3.86 -10.54 8.86
C TRP A 10 2.87 -11.50 9.50
N ASN A 11 2.90 -12.80 9.17
CA ASN A 11 2.12 -13.83 9.85
C ASN A 11 2.43 -13.85 11.36
N ARG A 12 3.71 -13.82 11.74
CA ARG A 12 4.14 -13.88 13.14
C ARG A 12 3.71 -12.66 13.96
N VAL A 13 3.61 -11.49 13.34
CA VAL A 13 3.33 -10.23 14.05
C VAL A 13 1.89 -9.74 13.90
N ALA A 14 1.04 -10.44 13.14
CA ALA A 14 -0.28 -9.97 12.72
C ALA A 14 -1.19 -9.55 13.88
N ASP A 15 -1.34 -10.38 14.92
CA ASP A 15 -2.19 -10.05 16.07
C ASP A 15 -1.65 -8.84 16.86
N ARG A 16 -0.32 -8.78 17.05
CA ARG A 16 0.32 -7.63 17.71
C ARG A 16 0.21 -6.35 16.86
N TYR A 17 0.27 -6.48 15.54
CA TYR A 17 0.07 -5.37 14.61
C TYR A 17 -1.38 -4.86 14.67
N ALA A 18 -2.34 -5.76 14.65
CA ALA A 18 -3.78 -5.44 14.74
C ALA A 18 -4.15 -4.74 16.05
N ALA A 19 -3.49 -5.10 17.16
CA ALA A 19 -3.72 -4.51 18.47
C ALA A 19 -3.11 -3.10 18.63
N ARG A 20 -2.24 -2.65 17.70
CA ARG A 20 -1.62 -1.32 17.79
C ARG A 20 -2.60 -0.23 17.38
N PRO A 21 -2.82 0.80 18.21
CA PRO A 21 -3.61 1.96 17.82
C PRO A 21 -2.91 2.75 16.71
N ILE A 22 -3.71 3.36 15.84
CA ILE A 22 -3.22 4.31 14.86
C ILE A 22 -2.72 5.55 15.62
N LYS A 23 -1.42 5.86 15.49
CA LYS A 23 -0.78 6.94 16.28
C LYS A 23 -1.29 8.33 15.93
N ASP A 24 -1.57 8.59 14.66
CA ASP A 24 -2.06 9.87 14.15
C ASP A 24 -3.35 9.62 13.36
N VAL A 25 -4.45 9.52 14.12
CA VAL A 25 -5.79 9.22 13.57
C VAL A 25 -6.22 10.34 12.61
N ALA A 26 -5.99 11.60 12.97
CA ALA A 26 -6.37 12.74 12.13
C ALA A 26 -5.66 12.71 10.76
N ALA A 27 -4.35 12.41 10.74
CA ALA A 27 -3.60 12.26 9.50
C ALA A 27 -4.01 11.03 8.68
N TYR A 28 -4.42 9.95 9.34
CA TYR A 28 -4.96 8.77 8.66
C TYR A 28 -6.32 9.06 8.05
N ASP A 29 -7.21 9.72 8.78
CA ASP A 29 -8.54 10.11 8.31
C ASP A 29 -8.46 11.11 7.15
N ALA A 30 -7.58 12.10 7.23
CA ALA A 30 -7.36 13.05 6.15
C ALA A 30 -6.81 12.38 4.88
N MET A 31 -5.93 11.38 5.02
CA MET A 31 -5.43 10.59 3.91
C MET A 31 -6.54 9.76 3.26
N LEU A 32 -7.37 9.09 4.05
CA LEU A 32 -8.49 8.30 3.52
C LEU A 32 -9.55 9.20 2.87
N ALA A 33 -9.82 10.38 3.43
CA ALA A 33 -10.73 11.36 2.84
C ALA A 33 -10.24 11.84 1.46
N ASP A 34 -8.92 12.11 1.32
CA ASP A 34 -8.35 12.43 0.01
C ASP A 34 -8.46 11.24 -0.97
N ALA A 35 -8.15 10.03 -0.53
CA ALA A 35 -8.31 8.84 -1.37
C ALA A 35 -9.78 8.66 -1.80
N ALA A 36 -10.74 8.78 -0.89
CA ALA A 36 -12.17 8.71 -1.18
C ALA A 36 -12.61 9.75 -2.21
N SER A 37 -12.10 10.98 -2.14
CA SER A 37 -12.43 12.05 -3.09
C SER A 37 -11.97 11.79 -4.53
N ARG A 38 -11.10 10.80 -4.74
CA ARG A 38 -10.60 10.37 -6.06
C ARG A 38 -11.38 9.21 -6.66
N LEU A 39 -12.19 8.55 -5.85
CA LEU A 39 -12.96 7.36 -6.22
C LEU A 39 -14.41 7.76 -6.60
N THR A 40 -15.02 6.93 -7.43
CA THR A 40 -16.43 7.05 -7.80
C THR A 40 -17.21 5.80 -7.40
N ALA A 41 -18.52 5.92 -7.24
CA ALA A 41 -19.38 4.79 -6.86
C ALA A 41 -19.39 3.63 -7.87
N SER A 42 -18.97 3.88 -9.11
CA SER A 42 -18.85 2.86 -10.16
C SER A 42 -17.48 2.17 -10.21
N ASP A 43 -16.50 2.63 -9.43
CA ASP A 43 -15.13 2.12 -9.50
C ASP A 43 -15.03 0.69 -8.98
N ARG A 44 -14.12 -0.06 -9.61
CA ARG A 44 -13.56 -1.32 -9.10
C ARG A 44 -12.15 -1.04 -8.63
N VAL A 45 -11.89 -1.29 -7.35
CA VAL A 45 -10.62 -0.97 -6.70
C VAL A 45 -9.88 -2.24 -6.31
N LEU A 46 -8.58 -2.28 -6.54
CA LEU A 46 -7.65 -3.25 -5.97
C LEU A 46 -6.81 -2.56 -4.90
N GLU A 47 -6.72 -3.15 -3.71
CA GLU A 47 -5.74 -2.78 -2.69
C GLU A 47 -4.71 -3.88 -2.53
N ILE A 48 -3.45 -3.56 -2.72
CA ILE A 48 -2.33 -4.47 -2.47
C ILE A 48 -1.70 -4.17 -1.11
N GLY A 49 -1.38 -5.23 -0.35
CA GLY A 49 -0.83 -5.09 1.01
C GLY A 49 -1.85 -4.48 1.98
N CYS A 50 -3.10 -4.95 1.97
CA CYS A 50 -4.18 -4.38 2.77
C CYS A 50 -4.03 -4.57 4.30
N GLY A 51 -3.07 -5.42 4.72
CA GLY A 51 -2.88 -5.77 6.12
C GLY A 51 -4.18 -6.31 6.74
N THR A 52 -4.59 -5.73 7.85
CA THR A 52 -5.82 -6.11 8.56
C THR A 52 -7.09 -5.44 8.03
N GLY A 53 -7.07 -4.91 6.79
CA GLY A 53 -8.24 -4.43 6.06
C GLY A 53 -8.76 -3.05 6.45
N GLY A 54 -7.98 -2.25 7.18
CA GLY A 54 -8.46 -0.97 7.72
C GLY A 54 -8.91 0.04 6.67
N ALA A 55 -8.19 0.19 5.56
CA ALA A 55 -8.57 1.09 4.47
C ALA A 55 -9.72 0.51 3.64
N ALA A 56 -9.66 -0.78 3.29
CA ALA A 56 -10.72 -1.47 2.53
C ALA A 56 -12.09 -1.35 3.20
N ILE A 57 -12.17 -1.58 4.52
CA ILE A 57 -13.42 -1.49 5.28
C ILE A 57 -13.99 -0.06 5.25
N ARG A 58 -13.14 0.96 5.33
CA ARG A 58 -13.57 2.36 5.38
C ARG A 58 -13.88 2.95 4.01
N LEU A 59 -13.17 2.55 2.96
CA LEU A 59 -13.31 3.07 1.60
C LEU A 59 -14.22 2.20 0.71
N GLY A 60 -14.41 0.93 1.05
CA GLY A 60 -15.30 0.02 0.32
C GLY A 60 -16.68 0.60 0.03
N PRO A 61 -17.37 1.26 0.99
CA PRO A 61 -18.67 1.88 0.74
C PRO A 61 -18.70 2.95 -0.35
N CYS A 62 -17.54 3.49 -0.74
CA CYS A 62 -17.43 4.55 -1.76
C CYS A 62 -17.42 4.03 -3.21
N VAL A 63 -17.38 2.70 -3.43
CA VAL A 63 -17.13 2.10 -4.75
C VAL A 63 -18.03 0.89 -5.00
N THR A 64 -18.08 0.40 -6.24
CA THR A 64 -18.85 -0.82 -6.59
C THR A 64 -18.22 -2.06 -5.99
N HIS A 65 -16.91 -2.22 -6.06
CA HIS A 65 -16.21 -3.41 -5.56
C HIS A 65 -14.79 -3.09 -5.13
N TRP A 66 -14.39 -3.62 -3.97
CA TRP A 66 -13.05 -3.47 -3.43
C TRP A 66 -12.42 -4.87 -3.23
N THR A 67 -11.39 -5.16 -4.02
CA THR A 67 -10.56 -6.36 -3.83
C THR A 67 -9.35 -5.97 -2.99
N ALA A 68 -9.23 -6.52 -1.79
CA ALA A 68 -8.12 -6.26 -0.87
C ALA A 68 -7.23 -7.50 -0.74
N THR A 69 -5.94 -7.34 -1.05
CA THR A 69 -4.98 -8.45 -1.04
C THR A 69 -3.83 -8.21 -0.07
N ASP A 70 -3.35 -9.28 0.57
CA ASP A 70 -2.13 -9.30 1.37
C ASP A 70 -1.45 -10.66 1.25
N ALA A 71 -0.12 -10.68 1.27
CA ALA A 71 0.65 -11.93 1.20
C ALA A 71 0.60 -12.73 2.51
N SER A 72 0.22 -12.10 3.62
CA SER A 72 0.08 -12.72 4.94
C SER A 72 -1.33 -13.32 5.11
N SER A 73 -1.42 -14.63 5.25
CA SER A 73 -2.68 -15.32 5.57
C SER A 73 -3.26 -14.88 6.91
N GLU A 74 -2.42 -14.54 7.90
CA GLU A 74 -2.86 -14.08 9.21
C GLU A 74 -3.43 -12.66 9.17
N MET A 75 -2.86 -11.77 8.34
CA MET A 75 -3.45 -10.44 8.10
C MET A 75 -4.84 -10.58 7.48
N ILE A 76 -4.99 -11.44 6.47
CA ILE A 76 -6.28 -11.69 5.82
C ILE A 76 -7.27 -12.37 6.78
N ARG A 77 -6.82 -13.30 7.64
CA ARG A 77 -7.67 -13.89 8.70
C ARG A 77 -8.26 -12.81 9.60
N ILE A 78 -7.41 -11.88 10.05
CA ILE A 78 -7.85 -10.76 10.90
C ILE A 78 -8.77 -9.80 10.12
N ALA A 79 -8.45 -9.50 8.87
CA ALA A 79 -9.30 -8.64 8.04
C ALA A 79 -10.72 -9.22 7.89
N ARG A 80 -10.81 -10.52 7.59
CA ARG A 80 -12.08 -11.26 7.45
C ARG A 80 -12.88 -11.39 8.75
N SER A 81 -12.22 -11.31 9.92
CA SER A 81 -12.92 -11.37 11.21
C SER A 81 -13.63 -10.07 11.60
N LYS A 82 -13.39 -8.98 10.85
CA LYS A 82 -14.03 -7.69 11.08
C LYS A 82 -15.33 -7.56 10.29
N ALA A 83 -16.26 -6.74 10.78
CA ALA A 83 -17.43 -6.35 10.01
C ALA A 83 -16.97 -5.51 8.80
N ALA A 84 -17.04 -6.09 7.62
CA ALA A 84 -16.70 -5.43 6.35
C ALA A 84 -17.96 -5.24 5.51
N PRO A 85 -18.00 -4.22 4.63
CA PRO A 85 -19.06 -4.09 3.64
C PRO A 85 -19.11 -5.30 2.68
N ASP A 86 -20.30 -5.66 2.20
CA ASP A 86 -20.52 -6.84 1.32
C ASP A 86 -19.74 -6.77 0.00
N ASN A 87 -19.43 -5.54 -0.46
CA ASN A 87 -18.66 -5.31 -1.68
C ASN A 87 -17.13 -5.36 -1.49
N VAL A 88 -16.64 -5.72 -0.29
CA VAL A 88 -15.21 -5.86 0.01
C VAL A 88 -14.83 -7.33 0.07
N THR A 89 -13.87 -7.74 -0.76
CA THR A 89 -13.33 -9.10 -0.77
C THR A 89 -11.88 -9.11 -0.30
N PHE A 90 -11.55 -9.96 0.68
CA PHE A 90 -10.18 -10.15 1.17
C PHE A 90 -9.58 -11.44 0.62
N THR A 91 -8.39 -11.38 0.01
CA THR A 91 -7.72 -12.52 -0.62
C THR A 91 -6.24 -12.57 -0.27
N VAL A 92 -5.71 -13.77 -0.02
CA VAL A 92 -4.27 -13.97 0.13
C VAL A 92 -3.62 -13.94 -1.25
N ALA A 93 -2.81 -12.92 -1.53
CA ALA A 93 -2.08 -12.79 -2.79
C ALA A 93 -0.86 -11.89 -2.63
N ASP A 94 0.11 -12.07 -3.53
CA ASP A 94 1.29 -11.22 -3.63
C ASP A 94 0.95 -9.77 -4.03
N ALA A 95 1.86 -8.85 -3.68
CA ALA A 95 1.76 -7.45 -4.09
C ALA A 95 1.97 -7.21 -5.60
N ALA A 96 2.45 -8.21 -6.34
CA ALA A 96 2.47 -8.19 -7.81
C ALA A 96 1.18 -8.85 -8.33
N PRO A 97 0.16 -8.07 -8.68
CA PRO A 97 -1.14 -8.63 -9.05
C PRO A 97 -1.04 -9.47 -10.33
N THR A 98 -1.74 -10.61 -10.35
CA THR A 98 -1.64 -11.64 -11.41
C THR A 98 -2.66 -11.49 -12.54
N GLY A 99 -3.53 -10.47 -12.51
CA GLY A 99 -4.53 -10.23 -13.56
C GLY A 99 -5.95 -10.70 -13.22
N GLU A 100 -6.14 -11.43 -12.14
CA GLU A 100 -7.48 -11.82 -11.69
C GLU A 100 -8.30 -10.58 -11.31
N GLY A 101 -9.48 -10.42 -11.91
CA GLY A 101 -10.37 -9.30 -11.65
C GLY A 101 -10.07 -8.00 -12.40
N ALA A 102 -8.95 -7.90 -13.14
CA ALA A 102 -8.62 -6.74 -13.97
C ALA A 102 -9.63 -6.55 -15.14
N PRO A 103 -9.73 -5.34 -15.71
CA PRO A 103 -9.04 -4.10 -15.31
C PRO A 103 -9.74 -3.36 -14.15
N TYR A 104 -8.94 -2.67 -13.34
CA TYR A 104 -9.40 -1.83 -12.22
C TYR A 104 -9.40 -0.35 -12.59
N ASP A 105 -10.29 0.41 -11.96
CA ASP A 105 -10.35 1.88 -12.08
C ASP A 105 -9.25 2.52 -11.22
N SER A 106 -8.99 1.94 -10.05
CA SER A 106 -7.96 2.42 -9.13
C SER A 106 -7.22 1.25 -8.46
N VAL A 107 -5.92 1.44 -8.19
CA VAL A 107 -5.11 0.57 -7.33
C VAL A 107 -4.61 1.37 -6.13
N CYS A 108 -4.90 0.88 -4.92
CA CYS A 108 -4.41 1.43 -3.67
C CYS A 108 -3.22 0.62 -3.15
N ALA A 109 -2.16 1.32 -2.69
CA ALA A 109 -0.93 0.74 -2.18
C ALA A 109 -0.46 1.49 -0.92
N PHE A 110 -1.12 1.24 0.22
CA PHE A 110 -0.85 1.96 1.47
C PHE A 110 0.22 1.25 2.30
N LEU A 111 1.40 1.85 2.40
CA LEU A 111 2.55 1.38 3.18
C LEU A 111 3.06 -0.01 2.75
N ILE A 112 3.01 -0.32 1.46
CA ILE A 112 3.47 -1.59 0.89
C ILE A 112 4.65 -1.44 -0.08
N LEU A 113 4.73 -0.38 -0.91
CA LEU A 113 5.72 -0.29 -1.98
C LEU A 113 7.19 -0.30 -1.50
N HIS A 114 7.47 0.08 -0.27
CA HIS A 114 8.82 -0.04 0.31
C HIS A 114 9.13 -1.43 0.86
N LEU A 115 8.13 -2.31 0.97
CA LEU A 115 8.24 -3.68 1.49
C LEU A 115 8.35 -4.72 0.37
N VAL A 116 7.97 -4.39 -0.86
CA VAL A 116 8.05 -5.34 -1.97
C VAL A 116 9.48 -5.58 -2.41
N PRO A 117 9.85 -6.80 -2.81
CA PRO A 117 11.21 -7.14 -3.25
C PRO A 117 11.67 -6.34 -4.46
N ASP A 118 10.77 -6.11 -5.42
CA ASP A 118 11.00 -5.33 -6.64
C ASP A 118 9.86 -4.34 -6.87
N MET A 119 10.08 -3.09 -6.44
CA MET A 119 9.11 -2.01 -6.60
C MET A 119 8.83 -1.70 -8.08
N ARG A 120 9.83 -1.80 -8.97
CA ARG A 120 9.64 -1.51 -10.39
C ARG A 120 8.76 -2.55 -11.06
N ALA A 121 9.01 -3.84 -10.79
CA ALA A 121 8.18 -4.92 -11.27
C ALA A 121 6.74 -4.83 -10.72
N THR A 122 6.59 -4.47 -9.44
CA THR A 122 5.27 -4.25 -8.81
C THR A 122 4.52 -3.08 -9.46
N LEU A 123 5.18 -1.93 -9.68
CA LEU A 123 4.56 -0.79 -10.35
C LEU A 123 4.17 -1.10 -11.80
N ALA A 124 4.99 -1.85 -12.53
CA ALA A 124 4.66 -2.31 -13.88
C ALA A 124 3.46 -3.28 -13.88
N ALA A 125 3.36 -4.15 -12.88
CA ALA A 125 2.21 -5.03 -12.71
C ALA A 125 0.93 -4.24 -12.40
N ILE A 126 1.00 -3.26 -11.50
CA ILE A 126 -0.11 -2.33 -11.20
C ILE A 126 -0.56 -1.59 -12.46
N HIS A 127 0.40 -1.08 -13.25
CA HIS A 127 0.10 -0.38 -14.49
C HIS A 127 -0.68 -1.26 -15.48
N ARG A 128 -0.31 -2.55 -15.62
CA ARG A 128 -1.06 -3.49 -16.48
C ARG A 128 -2.48 -3.76 -15.99
N GLN A 129 -2.71 -3.75 -14.67
CA GLN A 129 -4.01 -4.02 -14.05
C GLN A 129 -5.00 -2.86 -14.16
N LEU A 130 -4.49 -1.64 -14.33
CA LEU A 130 -5.31 -0.44 -14.42
C LEU A 130 -5.88 -0.24 -15.82
N LYS A 131 -7.11 0.24 -15.89
CA LYS A 131 -7.70 0.81 -17.10
C LYS A 131 -6.86 1.98 -17.61
N PRO A 132 -6.91 2.33 -18.91
CA PRO A 132 -6.41 3.62 -19.39
C PRO A 132 -7.00 4.77 -18.56
N GLY A 133 -6.17 5.69 -18.08
CA GLY A 133 -6.59 6.78 -17.21
C GLY A 133 -6.87 6.40 -15.76
N GLY A 134 -6.72 5.13 -15.37
CA GLY A 134 -6.92 4.66 -13.99
C GLY A 134 -5.86 5.20 -13.01
N LEU A 135 -6.17 5.14 -11.71
CA LEU A 135 -5.37 5.77 -10.67
C LEU A 135 -4.52 4.77 -9.86
N LEU A 136 -3.28 5.13 -9.59
CA LEU A 136 -2.49 4.59 -8.50
C LEU A 136 -2.56 5.57 -7.33
N ILE A 137 -3.07 5.11 -6.17
CA ILE A 137 -3.11 5.87 -4.91
C ILE A 137 -2.20 5.18 -3.91
N SER A 138 -1.08 5.80 -3.56
CA SER A 138 -0.07 5.15 -2.72
C SER A 138 0.36 5.99 -1.54
N LYS A 139 0.76 5.32 -0.44
CA LYS A 139 1.51 5.92 0.67
C LYS A 139 2.73 5.06 0.95
N THR A 140 3.93 5.65 0.98
CA THR A 140 5.18 4.90 1.02
C THR A 140 6.17 5.56 1.97
N TYR A 141 6.83 4.77 2.84
CA TYR A 141 7.93 5.28 3.64
C TYR A 141 9.20 5.45 2.82
N CYS A 142 9.79 6.66 2.87
CA CYS A 142 11.04 7.02 2.19
C CYS A 142 12.16 7.16 3.22
N VAL A 143 12.77 6.04 3.58
CA VAL A 143 13.71 5.95 4.73
C VAL A 143 15.04 6.62 4.44
N ARG A 144 15.42 6.78 3.13
CA ARG A 144 16.65 7.47 2.76
C ARG A 144 16.64 8.95 3.17
N ASP A 145 15.47 9.54 3.28
CA ASP A 145 15.29 10.95 3.67
C ASP A 145 15.32 11.15 5.18
N MET A 146 15.42 10.07 5.98
CA MET A 146 15.63 10.13 7.42
C MET A 146 17.08 10.50 7.77
N ASN A 147 17.30 10.95 9.02
CA ASN A 147 18.65 11.26 9.48
C ASN A 147 19.56 10.01 9.46
N ILE A 148 20.89 10.26 9.41
CA ILE A 148 21.88 9.20 9.23
C ILE A 148 21.90 8.20 10.37
N LEU A 149 21.62 8.62 11.61
CA LEU A 149 21.60 7.77 12.80
C LEU A 149 20.46 6.73 12.70
N MET A 150 19.27 7.18 12.31
CA MET A 150 18.12 6.29 12.07
C MET A 150 18.44 5.30 10.95
N ARG A 151 18.95 5.80 9.83
CA ARG A 151 19.16 5.01 8.61
C ARG A 151 20.29 3.98 8.73
N ARG A 152 21.41 4.34 9.35
CA ARG A 152 22.62 3.47 9.44
C ARG A 152 22.79 2.78 10.79
N GLY A 153 22.08 3.22 11.83
CA GLY A 153 22.16 2.67 13.19
C GLY A 153 20.89 1.94 13.60
N VAL A 154 19.83 2.70 13.91
CA VAL A 154 18.62 2.16 14.56
C VAL A 154 17.88 1.16 13.66
N ILE A 155 17.63 1.49 12.40
CA ILE A 155 16.87 0.64 11.48
C ILE A 155 17.58 -0.69 11.22
N PRO A 156 18.88 -0.75 10.84
CA PRO A 156 19.58 -2.02 10.65
C PRO A 156 19.64 -2.88 11.92
N ALA A 157 19.80 -2.27 13.08
CA ALA A 157 19.76 -2.99 14.35
C ALA A 157 18.39 -3.65 14.59
N LEU A 158 17.28 -2.89 14.42
CA LEU A 158 15.93 -3.44 14.57
C LEU A 158 15.61 -4.54 13.55
N GLN A 159 16.13 -4.44 12.33
CA GLN A 159 16.02 -5.49 11.31
C GLN A 159 16.81 -6.74 11.66
N ALA A 160 18.04 -6.58 12.16
CA ALA A 160 18.88 -7.70 12.59
C ALA A 160 18.26 -8.52 13.74
N PHE A 161 17.55 -7.83 14.64
CA PHE A 161 16.79 -8.48 15.73
C PHE A 161 15.36 -8.93 15.32
N GLY A 162 14.98 -8.80 14.05
CA GLY A 162 13.65 -9.20 13.57
C GLY A 162 12.48 -8.41 14.17
N VAL A 163 12.74 -7.20 14.67
CA VAL A 163 11.73 -6.31 15.28
C VAL A 163 10.89 -5.61 14.21
N ILE A 164 11.51 -5.28 13.07
CA ILE A 164 10.87 -4.69 11.90
C ILE A 164 11.23 -5.48 10.64
N PRO A 165 10.39 -5.48 9.59
CA PRO A 165 10.67 -6.19 8.35
C PRO A 165 11.86 -5.56 7.60
N ARG A 166 12.40 -6.29 6.65
CA ARG A 166 13.30 -5.70 5.65
C ARG A 166 12.47 -4.81 4.72
N PHE A 167 13.07 -3.73 4.24
CA PHE A 167 12.43 -2.82 3.29
C PHE A 167 13.48 -2.10 2.44
N ALA A 168 13.03 -1.59 1.29
CA ALA A 168 13.88 -0.82 0.39
C ALA A 168 14.25 0.53 1.00
N VAL A 169 15.53 0.88 0.95
CA VAL A 169 16.03 2.20 1.36
C VAL A 169 15.91 3.16 0.18
N LEU A 170 14.75 3.81 0.04
CA LEU A 170 14.42 4.74 -1.04
C LEU A 170 14.16 6.15 -0.51
N SER A 171 14.43 7.16 -1.35
CA SER A 171 14.05 8.56 -1.14
C SER A 171 12.71 8.87 -1.81
N ALA A 172 12.12 10.01 -1.48
CA ALA A 172 10.94 10.53 -2.18
C ALA A 172 11.22 10.74 -3.68
N ALA A 173 12.44 11.13 -4.05
CA ALA A 173 12.85 11.29 -5.44
C ALA A 173 12.92 9.92 -6.17
N ASP A 174 13.45 8.88 -5.52
CA ASP A 174 13.50 7.53 -6.08
C ASP A 174 12.09 6.97 -6.30
N LEU A 175 11.17 7.18 -5.33
CA LEU A 175 9.78 6.76 -5.44
C LEU A 175 9.08 7.45 -6.63
N ARG A 176 9.19 8.77 -6.73
CA ARG A 176 8.59 9.54 -7.83
C ARG A 176 9.13 9.07 -9.19
N ARG A 177 10.46 8.92 -9.31
CA ARG A 177 11.10 8.44 -10.53
C ARG A 177 10.58 7.06 -10.93
N ALA A 178 10.51 6.10 -9.99
CA ALA A 178 10.02 4.76 -10.27
C ALA A 178 8.55 4.75 -10.74
N ILE A 179 7.69 5.58 -10.15
CA ILE A 179 6.29 5.74 -10.57
C ILE A 179 6.22 6.33 -12.00
N THR A 180 7.01 7.36 -12.29
CA THR A 180 7.02 7.98 -13.63
C THR A 180 7.58 7.03 -14.69
N GLU A 181 8.68 6.32 -14.40
CA GLU A 181 9.27 5.32 -15.30
C GLU A 181 8.34 4.13 -15.57
N ALA A 182 7.40 3.84 -14.64
CA ALA A 182 6.38 2.81 -14.84
C ALA A 182 5.20 3.28 -15.73
N GLY A 183 5.23 4.51 -16.28
CA GLY A 183 4.20 5.03 -17.19
C GLY A 183 3.08 5.80 -16.51
N PHE A 184 3.29 6.27 -15.29
CA PHE A 184 2.30 7.09 -14.57
C PHE A 184 2.66 8.58 -14.62
N VAL A 185 1.63 9.42 -14.65
CA VAL A 185 1.72 10.88 -14.46
C VAL A 185 1.29 11.20 -13.02
N ILE A 186 2.21 11.79 -12.23
CA ILE A 186 1.93 12.15 -10.83
C ILE A 186 1.06 13.42 -10.81
N GLU A 187 -0.14 13.31 -10.23
CA GLU A 187 -1.09 14.42 -10.05
C GLU A 187 -0.95 15.08 -8.69
N THR A 188 -0.67 14.28 -7.66
CA THR A 188 -0.52 14.77 -6.28
C THR A 188 0.65 14.07 -5.60
N ALA A 189 1.45 14.85 -4.87
CA ALA A 189 2.52 14.32 -4.01
C ALA A 189 2.59 15.16 -2.73
N ARG A 190 2.25 14.57 -1.58
CA ARG A 190 2.22 15.25 -0.28
C ARG A 190 2.44 14.29 0.89
N THR A 191 2.47 14.83 2.09
CA THR A 191 2.49 14.07 3.35
C THR A 191 1.28 14.46 4.20
N PHE A 192 0.86 13.56 5.08
CA PHE A 192 -0.19 13.81 6.06
C PHE A 192 0.38 13.72 7.47
N GLY A 193 -0.04 14.64 8.35
CA GLY A 193 0.40 14.70 9.74
C GLY A 193 1.86 15.06 9.90
N THR A 194 2.45 14.66 11.02
CA THR A 194 3.84 15.00 11.40
C THR A 194 4.88 14.10 10.74
N ASN A 195 4.48 12.96 10.18
CA ASN A 195 5.41 12.01 9.54
C ASN A 195 5.77 12.43 8.12
N ARG A 196 6.81 13.26 8.00
CA ARG A 196 7.30 13.80 6.72
C ARG A 196 7.97 12.75 5.81
N HIS A 197 8.21 11.53 6.30
CA HIS A 197 8.86 10.46 5.53
C HIS A 197 7.86 9.48 4.89
N ALA A 198 6.56 9.61 5.18
CA ALA A 198 5.50 8.82 4.58
C ALA A 198 4.83 9.62 3.46
N HIS A 199 5.33 9.44 2.24
CA HIS A 199 4.86 10.17 1.06
C HIS A 199 3.59 9.54 0.49
N TYR A 200 2.56 10.37 0.34
CA TYR A 200 1.33 10.04 -0.36
C TYR A 200 1.38 10.56 -1.79
N ILE A 201 1.12 9.69 -2.75
CA ILE A 201 1.15 10.01 -4.18
C ILE A 201 -0.12 9.49 -4.83
N VAL A 202 -0.78 10.35 -5.61
CA VAL A 202 -1.80 9.97 -6.58
C VAL A 202 -1.21 10.15 -7.95
N ALA A 203 -1.24 9.10 -8.76
CA ALA A 203 -0.70 9.11 -10.12
C ALA A 203 -1.66 8.42 -11.08
N ARG A 204 -1.79 8.97 -12.28
CA ARG A 204 -2.67 8.48 -13.33
C ARG A 204 -1.91 7.68 -14.37
N LYS A 205 -2.45 6.52 -14.75
CA LYS A 205 -1.98 5.79 -15.93
C LYS A 205 -2.21 6.62 -17.18
N SER A 206 -1.14 6.85 -17.95
CA SER A 206 -1.25 7.56 -19.22
C SER A 206 -2.26 6.87 -20.14
N ALA A 207 -3.15 7.65 -20.74
CA ALA A 207 -4.01 7.17 -21.82
C ALA A 207 -3.16 7.06 -23.09
N GLN A 208 -2.63 5.87 -23.37
CA GLN A 208 -2.09 5.52 -24.68
C GLN A 208 -3.09 4.65 -25.42
#